data_e71fc17b823fcee2fa345a33ee163eae
#
_entry.id   e71fc17b823fcee2fa345a33ee163eae
#
_cell.length_a   1.000
_cell.length_b   1.000
_cell.length_c   1.000
_cell.angle_alpha   90.00
_cell.angle_beta   90.00
_cell.angle_gamma   90.00
#
_symmetry.space_group_name_H-M   'P 1'
#
loop_
_entity.id
_entity.type
_entity.pdbx_description
1 polymer ?
#
loop_
_entity_poly.entity_id
_entity_poly.type
_entity_poly.pdbx_seq_one_letter_code
_entity_poly.pdbx_strand_id
1 'polypeptide(L)' 'MEKDIMKRIVVDPKVMVGKPIIKGTRVTVYEIVNRIAQGQSFEAVEKDLEITRNDVKAALTYAGHLADDEEIFPLIAGS' A
#
# COMPACT_ATOMS: atom_id res chain seq x y z
N MET A 1 -5.65 -11.86 -11.53
CA MET A 1 -5.45 -11.57 -10.12
C MET A 1 -4.86 -10.21 -9.88
N GLU A 2 -3.79 -9.85 -10.57
CA GLU A 2 -3.22 -8.51 -10.43
C GLU A 2 -4.22 -7.41 -10.80
N LYS A 3 -5.05 -7.65 -11.81
CA LYS A 3 -6.06 -6.68 -12.21
C LYS A 3 -7.05 -6.39 -11.08
N ASP A 4 -7.46 -7.44 -10.35
CA ASP A 4 -8.42 -7.26 -9.27
C ASP A 4 -7.79 -6.52 -8.09
N ILE A 5 -6.54 -6.82 -7.81
CA ILE A 5 -5.81 -6.14 -6.76
C ILE A 5 -5.65 -4.66 -7.10
N MET A 6 -5.26 -4.36 -8.34
CA MET A 6 -5.04 -2.97 -8.77
C MET A 6 -6.31 -2.15 -8.83
N LYS A 7 -7.47 -2.79 -8.99
CA LYS A 7 -8.75 -2.10 -8.96
C LYS A 7 -9.10 -1.57 -7.58
N ARG A 8 -8.45 -2.05 -6.55
CA ARG A 8 -8.69 -1.60 -5.18
C ARG A 8 -7.95 -0.33 -4.84
N ILE A 9 -6.99 0.07 -5.69
CA ILE A 9 -6.18 1.25 -5.45
C ILE A 9 -6.61 2.35 -6.42
N VAL A 10 -6.96 3.50 -5.87
CA VAL A 10 -7.37 4.65 -6.69
C VAL A 10 -6.62 5.90 -6.26
N VAL A 11 -6.52 6.85 -7.17
CA VAL A 11 -5.96 8.17 -6.89
C VAL A 11 -7.05 9.18 -7.19
N ASP A 12 -7.51 9.87 -6.15
CA ASP A 12 -8.54 10.89 -6.28
C ASP A 12 -7.95 12.20 -5.78
N PRO A 13 -7.82 13.21 -6.66
CA PRO A 13 -7.23 14.48 -6.25
C PRO A 13 -7.97 15.16 -5.09
N LYS A 14 -9.22 14.80 -4.88
CA LYS A 14 -10.03 15.39 -3.82
C LYS A 14 -9.91 14.65 -2.50
N VAL A 15 -9.29 13.46 -2.51
CA VAL A 15 -9.16 12.64 -1.32
C VAL A 15 -7.68 12.47 -1.02
N MET A 16 -7.27 12.79 0.20
CA MET A 16 -5.89 12.66 0.67
C MET A 16 -4.87 13.30 -0.29
N VAL A 17 -5.26 14.40 -0.93
CA VAL A 17 -4.40 15.20 -1.81
C VAL A 17 -3.82 14.36 -2.96
N GLY A 18 -4.62 13.46 -3.51
CA GLY A 18 -4.21 12.65 -4.64
C GLY A 18 -3.25 11.52 -4.33
N LYS A 19 -3.11 11.13 -3.06
CA LYS A 19 -2.29 9.98 -2.70
C LYS A 19 -3.04 8.70 -3.03
N PRO A 20 -2.34 7.62 -3.42
CA PRO A 20 -3.00 6.33 -3.64
C PRO A 20 -3.71 5.85 -2.38
N ILE A 21 -4.98 5.50 -2.53
CA ILE A 21 -5.83 5.06 -1.42
C ILE A 21 -6.54 3.77 -1.78
N ILE A 22 -7.06 3.11 -0.76
CA ILE A 22 -7.97 1.97 -0.96
C ILE A 22 -9.31 2.55 -1.40
N LYS A 23 -9.84 2.04 -2.49
CA LYS A 23 -11.10 2.51 -3.08
C LYS A 23 -12.20 2.56 -2.03
N GLY A 24 -12.90 3.68 -1.98
CA GLY A 24 -14.01 3.85 -1.05
C GLY A 24 -13.61 4.22 0.36
N THR A 25 -12.33 4.45 0.60
CA THR A 25 -11.83 4.82 1.93
C THR A 25 -10.91 6.02 1.83
N ARG A 26 -10.43 6.48 2.98
CA ARG A 26 -9.36 7.48 3.06
C ARG A 26 -8.03 6.85 3.50
N VAL A 27 -7.97 5.53 3.50
CA VAL A 27 -6.76 4.81 3.92
C VAL A 27 -5.76 4.82 2.78
N THR A 28 -4.59 5.40 3.03
CA THR A 28 -3.55 5.47 2.00
C THR A 28 -2.74 4.19 1.95
N VAL A 29 -2.19 3.90 0.77
CA VAL A 29 -1.24 2.81 0.61
C VAL A 29 -0.05 3.02 1.55
N TYR A 30 0.41 4.27 1.65
CA TYR A 30 1.52 4.62 2.53
C TYR A 30 1.26 4.18 3.97
N GLU A 31 0.08 4.47 4.50
CA GLU A 31 -0.23 4.12 5.89
C GLU A 31 -0.19 2.62 6.12
N ILE A 32 -0.74 1.85 5.18
CA ILE A 32 -0.73 0.39 5.28
C ILE A 32 0.70 -0.13 5.29
N VAL A 33 1.49 0.30 4.31
CA VAL A 33 2.88 -0.15 4.18
C VAL A 33 3.70 0.24 5.41
N ASN A 34 3.51 1.46 5.89
CA ASN A 34 4.23 1.96 7.05
C ASN A 34 3.91 1.15 8.31
N ARG A 35 2.66 0.80 8.53
CA ARG A 35 2.27 -0.02 9.69
C ARG A 35 2.89 -1.40 9.64
N ILE A 36 2.88 -2.02 8.46
CA ILE A 36 3.52 -3.33 8.28
C ILE A 36 5.03 -3.22 8.53
N ALA A 37 5.64 -2.17 8.00
CA ALA A 37 7.08 -1.94 8.19
C ALA A 37 7.44 -1.74 9.66
N GLN A 38 6.53 -1.21 10.45
CA GLN A 38 6.73 -1.02 11.89
C GLN A 38 6.50 -2.28 12.69
N GLY A 39 6.14 -3.38 12.04
CA GLY A 39 5.98 -4.66 12.70
C GLY A 39 4.56 -5.04 13.04
N GLN A 40 3.55 -4.29 12.62
CA GLN A 40 2.18 -4.68 12.85
C GLN A 40 1.82 -5.90 11.99
N SER A 41 1.01 -6.80 12.55
CA SER A 41 0.53 -7.95 11.80
C SER A 41 -0.52 -7.49 10.80
N PHE A 42 -0.76 -8.34 9.78
CA PHE A 42 -1.84 -8.08 8.84
C PHE A 42 -3.17 -7.93 9.56
N GLU A 43 -3.42 -8.80 10.53
CA GLU A 43 -4.67 -8.77 11.29
C GLU A 43 -4.86 -7.44 12.03
N ALA A 44 -3.78 -6.94 12.63
CA ALA A 44 -3.86 -5.67 13.36
C ALA A 44 -4.17 -4.51 12.41
N VAL A 45 -3.53 -4.51 11.23
CA VAL A 45 -3.76 -3.47 10.24
C VAL A 45 -5.21 -3.52 9.74
N GLU A 46 -5.71 -4.71 9.44
CA GLU A 46 -7.09 -4.89 8.99
C GLU A 46 -8.07 -4.35 10.02
N LYS A 47 -7.85 -4.69 11.26
CA LYS A 47 -8.75 -4.30 12.35
C LYS A 47 -8.68 -2.79 12.60
N ASP A 48 -7.49 -2.25 12.69
CA ASP A 48 -7.30 -0.84 13.02
C ASP A 48 -7.81 0.09 11.92
N LEU A 49 -7.65 -0.30 10.68
CA LEU A 49 -8.05 0.53 9.55
C LEU A 49 -9.40 0.13 8.95
N GLU A 50 -10.01 -0.92 9.50
CA GLU A 50 -11.31 -1.42 9.02
C GLU A 50 -11.26 -1.76 7.52
N ILE A 51 -10.23 -2.47 7.11
CA ILE A 51 -10.05 -2.90 5.73
C ILE A 51 -9.88 -4.42 5.69
N THR A 52 -9.93 -4.98 4.49
CA THR A 52 -9.82 -6.41 4.31
C THR A 52 -8.38 -6.85 4.06
N ARG A 53 -8.13 -8.16 4.18
CA ARG A 53 -6.85 -8.74 3.84
C ARG A 53 -6.47 -8.45 2.38
N ASN A 54 -7.45 -8.48 1.50
CA ASN A 54 -7.20 -8.18 0.10
C ASN A 54 -6.79 -6.73 -0.12
N ASP A 55 -7.31 -5.81 0.68
CA ASP A 55 -6.89 -4.42 0.63
C ASP A 55 -5.44 -4.27 1.05
N VAL A 56 -5.03 -4.98 2.11
CA VAL A 56 -3.63 -4.95 2.55
C VAL A 56 -2.72 -5.49 1.46
N LYS A 57 -3.10 -6.61 0.87
CA LYS A 57 -2.31 -7.21 -0.22
C LYS A 57 -2.21 -6.28 -1.42
N ALA A 58 -3.31 -5.60 -1.75
CA ALA A 58 -3.32 -4.65 -2.86
C ALA A 58 -2.34 -3.51 -2.61
N ALA A 59 -2.33 -2.99 -1.39
CA ALA A 59 -1.42 -1.89 -1.04
C ALA A 59 0.04 -2.32 -1.15
N LEU A 60 0.36 -3.51 -0.64
CA LEU A 60 1.72 -4.02 -0.70
C LEU A 60 2.17 -4.28 -2.14
N THR A 61 1.27 -4.84 -2.95
CA THR A 61 1.55 -5.11 -4.35
C THR A 61 1.80 -3.80 -5.12
N TYR A 62 0.97 -2.80 -4.87
CA TYR A 62 1.12 -1.51 -5.50
C TYR A 62 2.47 -0.87 -5.14
N ALA A 63 2.82 -0.91 -3.86
CA ALA A 63 4.10 -0.36 -3.40
C ALA A 63 5.28 -1.08 -4.04
N GLY A 64 5.17 -2.40 -4.20
CA GLY A 64 6.21 -3.17 -4.86
C GLY A 64 6.40 -2.78 -6.32
N HIS A 65 5.30 -2.54 -7.02
CA HIS A 65 5.37 -2.10 -8.41
C HIS A 65 6.01 -0.72 -8.55
N LEU A 66 5.68 0.18 -7.63
CA LEU A 66 6.28 1.51 -7.64
C LEU A 66 7.79 1.45 -7.42
N ALA A 67 8.23 0.59 -6.52
CA ALA A 67 9.65 0.44 -6.23
C ALA A 67 10.41 -0.04 -7.47
N ASP A 68 9.82 -0.99 -8.21
CA ASP A 68 10.42 -1.48 -9.45
C ASP A 68 10.49 -0.39 -10.51
N ASP A 69 9.38 0.32 -10.69
CA ASP A 69 9.27 1.34 -11.74
C ASP A 69 10.19 2.52 -11.52
N GLU A 70 10.48 2.84 -10.26
CA GLU A 70 11.31 3.98 -9.92
C GLU A 70 12.80 3.65 -9.92
N GLU A 71 13.17 2.40 -10.20
CA GLU A 71 14.55 1.97 -10.26
C GLU A 71 15.34 2.35 -9.00
N ILE A 72 14.77 2.03 -7.86
CA ILE A 72 15.41 2.31 -6.58
C ILE A 72 16.58 1.36 -6.38
N PHE A 73 17.77 1.93 -6.14
CA PHE A 73 18.97 1.13 -5.93
C PHE A 73 19.27 1.04 -4.45
N PRO A 74 19.15 -0.14 -3.84
CA PRO A 74 19.48 -0.28 -2.42
C PRO A 74 20.98 -0.16 -2.20
N LEU A 75 21.33 0.22 -0.97
CA LEU A 75 22.74 0.21 -0.59
C LEU A 75 23.23 -1.22 -0.56
N ILE A 76 24.41 -1.42 -1.15
CA ILE A 76 25.01 -2.75 -1.17
C ILE A 76 25.80 -2.95 0.12
N ALA A 77 25.46 -4.00 0.85
CA ALA A 77 26.12 -4.29 2.12
C ALA A 77 27.63 -4.46 1.89
N GLY A 78 28.44 -3.81 2.71
CA GLY A 78 29.88 -3.90 2.62
C GLY A 78 30.53 -3.00 1.58
N SER A 79 29.77 -2.16 0.92
CA SER A 79 30.30 -1.22 -0.08
C SER A 79 30.74 0.08 0.56
#